data_6225a045cf40c454f21caa06b08efdf6
#
_entry.id   6225a045cf40c454f21caa06b08efdf6
#
_cell.length_a   1.000
_cell.length_b   1.000
_cell.length_c   1.000
_cell.angle_alpha   90.00
_cell.angle_beta   90.00
_cell.angle_gamma   90.00
#
_symmetry.space_group_name_H-M   'P 1'
#
loop_
_entity.id
_entity.type
_entity.pdbx_description
1 polymer ?
#
loop_
_entity_poly.entity_id
_entity_poly.type
_entity_poly.pdbx_seq_one_letter_code
_entity_poly.pdbx_strand_id
1 'polypeptide(L)'
;EESDICLLLLDVNELNVALDQRLAGIINDAGKGLIVVVSKWDSVEGKDAFTRDALAPKISYHLKFVPWAPLIFTSSITGQNITKLFDLVLDINKRRNQETKTRTLNDLLQKAVQKHPPAGLKNTHPKLRYIVQTDTTPPWFVIYGSNLKFIHWSYKRYLESLIRDTYNYNGTPIKLSFRDEKQIKSNKKRISQGKEPVTKAYKQAKNAE
;
A
#
# COMPACT_ATOMS: atom_id res chain seq x y z
N GLU A 1 11.60 11.94 8.10
CA GLU A 1 12.20 10.96 7.17
C GLU A 1 12.87 9.78 7.90
N GLU A 2 13.20 9.89 9.18
CA GLU A 2 13.95 8.89 9.96
C GLU A 2 13.07 7.76 10.53
N SER A 3 11.75 7.98 10.71
CA SER A 3 10.87 6.96 11.30
C SER A 3 10.45 5.90 10.28
N ASP A 4 10.34 4.64 10.69
CA ASP A 4 9.84 3.53 9.87
C ASP A 4 8.33 3.36 9.99
N ILE A 5 7.78 3.63 11.17
CA ILE A 5 6.35 3.52 11.49
C ILE A 5 5.90 4.83 12.14
N CYS A 6 4.77 5.36 11.69
CA CYS A 6 4.14 6.56 12.22
C CYS A 6 2.88 6.19 12.99
N LEU A 7 2.69 6.86 14.12
CA LEU A 7 1.45 6.82 14.89
C LEU A 7 0.67 8.10 14.58
N LEU A 8 -0.47 7.99 13.91
CA LEU A 8 -1.37 9.13 13.70
C LEU A 8 -2.35 9.19 14.87
N LEU A 9 -2.14 10.14 15.78
CA LEU A 9 -2.99 10.34 16.95
C LEU A 9 -4.19 11.20 16.59
N LEU A 10 -5.37 10.65 16.78
CA LEU A 10 -6.66 11.32 16.63
C LEU A 10 -7.24 11.54 18.03
N ASP A 11 -7.59 12.79 18.36
CA ASP A 11 -8.35 13.07 19.58
C ASP A 11 -9.82 12.65 19.35
N VAL A 12 -10.35 11.76 20.19
CA VAL A 12 -11.73 11.29 20.04
C VAL A 12 -12.77 12.40 20.15
N ASN A 13 -12.45 13.48 20.89
CA ASN A 13 -13.34 14.62 21.10
C ASN A 13 -13.24 15.67 20.00
N GLU A 14 -12.13 15.69 19.23
CA GLU A 14 -11.85 16.69 18.21
C GLU A 14 -11.19 16.07 16.98
N LEU A 15 -12.00 15.42 16.16
CA LEU A 15 -11.53 14.81 14.92
C LEU A 15 -11.34 15.89 13.84
N ASN A 16 -10.09 16.20 13.50
CA ASN A 16 -9.77 17.10 12.38
C ASN A 16 -9.56 16.32 11.09
N VAL A 17 -10.67 15.95 10.45
CA VAL A 17 -10.67 15.06 9.28
C VAL A 17 -9.74 15.52 8.16
N ALA A 18 -9.71 16.82 7.84
CA ALA A 18 -8.89 17.34 6.74
C ALA A 18 -7.39 17.26 7.04
N LEU A 19 -6.97 17.62 8.25
CA LEU A 19 -5.57 17.52 8.67
C LEU A 19 -5.12 16.07 8.77
N ASP A 20 -5.94 15.22 9.37
CA ASP A 20 -5.66 13.80 9.58
C ASP A 20 -5.50 13.08 8.24
N GLN A 21 -6.37 13.36 7.26
CA GLN A 21 -6.26 12.84 5.89
C GLN A 21 -4.97 13.30 5.22
N ARG A 22 -4.60 14.56 5.35
CA ARG A 22 -3.36 15.10 4.78
C ARG A 22 -2.13 14.43 5.37
N LEU A 23 -2.08 14.28 6.70
CA LEU A 23 -0.97 13.62 7.40
C LEU A 23 -0.86 12.13 6.99
N ALA A 24 -1.99 11.40 6.98
CA ALA A 24 -2.02 10.01 6.54
C ALA A 24 -1.56 9.87 5.07
N GLY A 25 -1.90 10.84 4.20
CA GLY A 25 -1.44 10.89 2.82
C GLY A 25 0.08 11.05 2.72
N ILE A 26 0.66 11.98 3.47
CA ILE A 26 2.13 12.20 3.51
C ILE A 26 2.85 10.92 3.99
N ILE A 27 2.33 10.24 5.01
CA ILE A 27 2.91 8.99 5.54
C ILE A 27 2.84 7.88 4.48
N ASN A 28 1.71 7.73 3.81
CA ASN A 28 1.53 6.77 2.72
C ASN A 28 2.50 7.01 1.56
N ASP A 29 2.62 8.25 1.12
CA ASP A 29 3.50 8.63 -0.01
C ASP A 29 4.98 8.44 0.35
N ALA A 30 5.35 8.69 1.62
CA ALA A 30 6.67 8.39 2.14
C ALA A 30 6.94 6.87 2.29
N GLY A 31 5.93 6.03 2.10
CA GLY A 31 6.08 4.58 2.19
C GLY A 31 6.33 4.08 3.62
N LYS A 32 5.85 4.81 4.63
CA LYS A 32 6.04 4.47 6.05
C LYS A 32 4.88 3.61 6.56
N GLY A 33 5.13 2.80 7.58
CA GLY A 33 4.07 2.12 8.32
C GLY A 33 3.16 3.13 9.01
N LEU A 34 1.87 2.80 9.17
CA LEU A 34 0.90 3.68 9.80
C LEU A 34 -0.01 2.91 10.73
N ILE A 35 -0.16 3.44 11.95
CA ILE A 35 -1.18 3.04 12.91
C ILE A 35 -2.03 4.27 13.22
N VAL A 36 -3.34 4.14 13.11
CA VAL A 36 -4.29 5.18 13.51
C VAL A 36 -4.65 4.95 14.98
N VAL A 37 -4.29 5.90 15.83
CA VAL A 37 -4.47 5.82 17.28
C VAL A 37 -5.54 6.80 17.70
N VAL A 38 -6.72 6.32 18.07
CA VAL A 38 -7.76 7.16 18.68
C VAL A 38 -7.45 7.30 20.15
N SER A 39 -6.98 8.48 20.51
CA SER A 39 -6.56 8.83 21.88
C SER A 39 -7.71 9.39 22.74
N LYS A 40 -7.47 9.53 24.05
CA LYS A 40 -8.42 10.03 25.04
C LYS A 40 -9.73 9.23 25.09
N TRP A 41 -9.64 7.90 24.85
CA TRP A 41 -10.82 7.04 24.88
C TRP A 41 -11.54 7.03 26.24
N ASP A 42 -10.84 7.38 27.33
CA ASP A 42 -11.40 7.55 28.67
C ASP A 42 -12.41 8.69 28.76
N SER A 43 -12.24 9.77 27.99
CA SER A 43 -13.07 10.99 28.03
C SER A 43 -14.44 10.85 27.36
N VAL A 44 -14.70 9.74 26.66
CA VAL A 44 -16.00 9.50 26.03
C VAL A 44 -17.02 9.15 27.12
N GLU A 45 -17.95 10.07 27.37
CA GLU A 45 -19.04 9.86 28.33
C GLU A 45 -20.09 8.90 27.79
N GLY A 46 -20.70 8.10 28.69
CA GLY A 46 -21.78 7.18 28.32
C GLY A 46 -21.39 6.08 27.32
N LYS A 47 -20.09 5.80 27.17
CA LYS A 47 -19.63 4.75 26.26
C LYS A 47 -20.09 3.38 26.69
N ASP A 48 -20.63 2.67 25.75
CA ASP A 48 -21.02 1.26 25.85
C ASP A 48 -20.12 0.36 24.98
N ALA A 49 -20.43 -0.93 24.97
CA ALA A 49 -19.69 -1.90 24.14
C ALA A 49 -19.77 -1.58 22.63
N PHE A 50 -20.83 -0.91 22.18
CA PHE A 50 -21.10 -0.60 20.77
C PHE A 50 -20.52 0.76 20.33
N THR A 51 -20.17 1.64 21.24
CA THR A 51 -19.67 2.99 20.91
C THR A 51 -18.44 2.94 20.01
N ARG A 52 -17.49 2.03 20.31
CA ARG A 52 -16.31 1.81 19.47
C ARG A 52 -16.68 1.29 18.09
N ASP A 53 -17.61 0.35 18.01
CA ASP A 53 -18.03 -0.32 16.78
C ASP A 53 -18.83 0.65 15.88
N ALA A 54 -19.46 1.67 16.45
CA ALA A 54 -20.12 2.74 15.72
C ALA A 54 -19.12 3.82 15.22
N LEU A 55 -18.03 4.08 15.98
CA LEU A 55 -17.07 5.12 15.64
C LEU A 55 -15.99 4.65 14.67
N ALA A 56 -15.51 3.42 14.81
CA ALA A 56 -14.44 2.87 13.98
C ALA A 56 -14.75 2.90 12.47
N PRO A 57 -15.94 2.55 11.98
CA PRO A 57 -16.29 2.66 10.55
C PRO A 57 -16.28 4.10 10.05
N LYS A 58 -16.69 5.07 10.86
CA LYS A 58 -16.68 6.49 10.50
C LYS A 58 -15.27 7.00 10.28
N ILE A 59 -14.34 6.70 11.21
CA ILE A 59 -12.93 7.05 11.07
C ILE A 59 -12.32 6.35 9.85
N SER A 60 -12.57 5.05 9.67
CA SER A 60 -12.07 4.29 8.53
C SER A 60 -12.60 4.83 7.19
N TYR A 61 -13.83 5.34 7.14
CA TYR A 61 -14.39 5.96 5.95
C TYR A 61 -13.63 7.24 5.55
N HIS A 62 -13.22 8.05 6.51
CA HIS A 62 -12.41 9.24 6.25
C HIS A 62 -10.98 8.88 5.80
N LEU A 63 -10.45 7.73 6.22
CA LEU A 63 -9.11 7.25 5.87
C LEU A 63 -9.13 6.10 4.83
N LYS A 64 -10.17 6.05 3.98
CA LYS A 64 -10.38 4.98 2.98
C LYS A 64 -9.25 4.79 1.96
N PHE A 65 -8.33 5.73 1.84
CA PHE A 65 -7.16 5.65 0.96
C PHE A 65 -5.97 4.92 1.59
N VAL A 66 -6.01 4.68 2.92
CA VAL A 66 -5.06 3.86 3.68
C VAL A 66 -5.79 2.73 4.43
N PRO A 67 -6.57 1.87 3.74
CA PRO A 67 -7.41 0.84 4.37
C PRO A 67 -6.60 -0.23 5.09
N TRP A 68 -5.30 -0.24 4.88
CA TRP A 68 -4.34 -1.16 5.47
C TRP A 68 -3.82 -0.68 6.84
N ALA A 69 -4.09 0.56 7.22
CA ALA A 69 -3.68 1.10 8.51
C ALA A 69 -4.61 0.57 9.62
N PRO A 70 -4.10 -0.15 10.61
CA PRO A 70 -4.91 -0.60 11.73
C PRO A 70 -5.34 0.58 12.60
N LEU A 71 -6.55 0.47 13.17
CA LEU A 71 -7.13 1.42 14.09
C LEU A 71 -7.12 0.86 15.52
N ILE A 72 -6.63 1.64 16.48
CA ILE A 72 -6.60 1.27 17.90
C ILE A 72 -7.10 2.42 18.76
N PHE A 73 -7.96 2.12 19.74
CA PHE A 73 -8.45 3.09 20.72
C PHE A 73 -7.60 2.98 21.99
N THR A 74 -7.09 4.11 22.47
CA THR A 74 -6.16 4.16 23.59
C THR A 74 -6.54 5.23 24.61
N SER A 75 -6.14 5.01 25.87
CA SER A 75 -6.14 6.02 26.91
C SER A 75 -4.81 6.00 27.63
N SER A 76 -4.14 7.14 27.67
CA SER A 76 -2.92 7.32 28.46
C SER A 76 -3.19 7.40 29.97
N ILE A 77 -4.38 7.88 30.35
CA ILE A 77 -4.78 8.02 31.76
C ILE A 77 -5.04 6.65 32.39
N THR A 78 -5.81 5.79 31.68
CA THR A 78 -6.16 4.46 32.20
C THR A 78 -5.17 3.36 31.79
N GLY A 79 -4.21 3.67 30.90
CA GLY A 79 -3.30 2.69 30.33
C GLY A 79 -3.95 1.75 29.29
N GLN A 80 -5.22 1.99 28.94
CA GLN A 80 -5.97 1.11 28.06
C GLN A 80 -5.30 0.98 26.69
N ASN A 81 -5.03 -0.25 26.29
CA ASN A 81 -4.43 -0.65 25.00
C ASN A 81 -3.03 -0.07 24.70
N ILE A 82 -2.34 0.54 25.68
CA ILE A 82 -0.98 1.07 25.46
C ILE A 82 -0.01 -0.08 25.16
N THR A 83 -0.01 -1.16 25.94
CA THR A 83 0.84 -2.34 25.68
C THR A 83 0.53 -2.94 24.29
N LYS A 84 -0.75 -3.08 23.95
CA LYS A 84 -1.15 -3.59 22.62
C LYS A 84 -0.68 -2.70 21.47
N LEU A 85 -0.56 -1.39 21.69
CA LEU A 85 -0.01 -0.48 20.68
C LEU A 85 1.45 -0.80 20.40
N PHE A 86 2.27 -1.06 21.43
CA PHE A 86 3.67 -1.46 21.25
C PHE A 86 3.78 -2.82 20.54
N ASP A 87 2.98 -3.81 20.93
CA ASP A 87 2.94 -5.11 20.28
C ASP A 87 2.59 -4.95 18.79
N LEU A 88 1.65 -4.08 18.46
CA LEU A 88 1.23 -3.79 17.09
C LEU A 88 2.37 -3.13 16.27
N VAL A 89 3.13 -2.21 16.88
CA VAL A 89 4.31 -1.59 16.23
C VAL A 89 5.35 -2.66 15.89
N LEU A 90 5.68 -3.56 16.82
CA LEU A 90 6.65 -4.63 16.61
C LEU A 90 6.18 -5.60 15.51
N ASP A 91 4.90 -5.93 15.50
CA ASP A 91 4.31 -6.83 14.52
C ASP A 91 4.31 -6.21 13.11
N ILE A 92 3.98 -4.92 12.98
CA ILE A 92 4.07 -4.19 11.72
C ILE A 92 5.51 -4.11 11.24
N ASN A 93 6.47 -3.85 12.13
CA ASN A 93 7.89 -3.83 11.77
C ASN A 93 8.35 -5.18 11.21
N LYS A 94 7.95 -6.28 11.83
CA LYS A 94 8.23 -7.63 11.34
C LYS A 94 7.64 -7.87 9.96
N ARG A 95 6.37 -7.51 9.73
CA ARG A 95 5.69 -7.65 8.43
C ARG A 95 6.32 -6.78 7.36
N ARG A 96 6.71 -5.55 7.71
CA ARG A 96 7.35 -4.60 6.81
C ARG A 96 8.68 -5.13 6.27
N ASN A 97 9.45 -5.81 7.11
CA ASN A 97 10.77 -6.34 6.76
C ASN A 97 10.74 -7.77 6.20
N GLN A 98 9.54 -8.37 6.01
CA GLN A 98 9.47 -9.74 5.54
C GLN A 98 9.85 -9.84 4.05
N GLU A 99 10.66 -10.86 3.75
CA GLU A 99 10.97 -11.25 2.38
C GLU A 99 10.03 -12.37 1.93
N THR A 100 9.46 -12.20 0.74
CA THR A 100 8.54 -13.18 0.18
C THR A 100 9.24 -13.99 -0.91
N LYS A 101 9.17 -15.33 -0.82
CA LYS A 101 9.77 -16.22 -1.81
C LYS A 101 9.18 -15.97 -3.21
N THR A 102 10.04 -15.75 -4.19
CA THR A 102 9.65 -15.48 -5.59
C THR A 102 8.74 -16.56 -6.16
N ARG A 103 8.97 -17.84 -5.82
CA ARG A 103 8.13 -18.95 -6.28
C ARG A 103 6.69 -18.80 -5.81
N THR A 104 6.47 -18.58 -4.52
CA THR A 104 5.12 -18.44 -3.95
C THR A 104 4.39 -17.20 -4.47
N LEU A 105 5.12 -16.10 -4.72
CA LEU A 105 4.57 -14.91 -5.40
C LEU A 105 4.11 -15.23 -6.82
N ASN A 106 4.87 -16.00 -7.57
CA ASN A 106 4.50 -16.35 -8.94
C ASN A 106 3.33 -17.34 -8.98
N ASP A 107 3.27 -18.30 -8.06
CA ASP A 107 2.12 -19.19 -7.92
C ASP A 107 0.85 -18.39 -7.59
N LEU A 108 0.96 -17.37 -6.72
CA LEU A 108 -0.13 -16.45 -6.40
C LEU A 108 -0.58 -15.67 -7.64
N LEU A 109 0.38 -15.09 -8.38
CA LEU A 109 0.09 -14.31 -9.60
C LEU A 109 -0.63 -15.18 -10.65
N GLN A 110 -0.18 -16.42 -10.87
CA GLN A 110 -0.81 -17.33 -11.83
C GLN A 110 -2.24 -17.67 -11.42
N LYS A 111 -2.47 -18.00 -10.15
CA LYS A 111 -3.83 -18.24 -9.63
C LYS A 111 -4.72 -17.01 -9.78
N ALA A 112 -4.19 -15.80 -9.51
CA ALA A 112 -4.93 -14.55 -9.68
C ALA A 112 -5.35 -14.32 -11.13
N VAL A 113 -4.44 -14.54 -12.09
CA VAL A 113 -4.69 -14.37 -13.53
C VAL A 113 -5.67 -15.43 -14.05
N GLN A 114 -5.60 -16.67 -13.55
CA GLN A 114 -6.54 -17.74 -13.92
C GLN A 114 -7.95 -17.43 -13.41
N LYS A 115 -8.07 -16.97 -12.16
CA LYS A 115 -9.36 -16.65 -11.55
C LYS A 115 -10.00 -15.41 -12.17
N HIS A 116 -9.21 -14.37 -12.41
CA HIS A 116 -9.64 -13.10 -12.99
C HIS A 116 -8.62 -12.63 -14.04
N PRO A 117 -8.81 -13.01 -15.32
CA PRO A 117 -7.94 -12.54 -16.39
C PRO A 117 -7.97 -11.02 -16.52
N PRO A 118 -6.80 -10.35 -16.70
CA PRO A 118 -6.77 -8.91 -16.82
C PRO A 118 -7.44 -8.45 -18.11
N ALA A 119 -8.48 -7.64 -18.01
CA ALA A 119 -9.06 -6.94 -19.13
C ALA A 119 -8.12 -5.80 -19.59
N GLY A 120 -7.92 -5.70 -20.89
CA GLY A 120 -7.15 -4.62 -21.50
C GLY A 120 -8.03 -3.52 -22.07
N LEU A 121 -7.44 -2.36 -22.28
CA LEU A 121 -8.05 -1.25 -23.00
C LEU A 121 -7.78 -1.39 -24.50
N LYS A 122 -8.73 -0.95 -25.35
CA LYS A 122 -8.56 -0.90 -26.81
C LYS A 122 -8.17 -2.24 -27.44
N ASN A 123 -8.92 -3.31 -27.18
CA ASN A 123 -8.67 -4.67 -27.70
C ASN A 123 -7.26 -5.21 -27.47
N THR A 124 -6.58 -4.69 -26.45
CA THR A 124 -5.23 -5.14 -26.10
C THR A 124 -5.31 -6.07 -24.90
N HIS A 125 -4.68 -7.23 -24.98
CA HIS A 125 -4.65 -8.21 -23.89
C HIS A 125 -3.34 -8.11 -23.10
N PRO A 126 -3.38 -7.55 -21.87
CA PRO A 126 -2.23 -7.55 -20.98
C PRO A 126 -1.89 -8.98 -20.56
N LYS A 127 -0.60 -9.31 -20.55
CA LYS A 127 -0.11 -10.62 -20.08
C LYS A 127 0.85 -10.40 -18.93
N LEU A 128 0.46 -10.80 -17.72
CA LEU A 128 1.34 -10.83 -16.56
C LEU A 128 2.12 -12.14 -16.60
N ARG A 129 3.45 -12.08 -16.50
CA ARG A 129 4.31 -13.26 -16.66
C ARG A 129 4.91 -13.69 -15.33
N TYR A 130 5.52 -12.75 -14.60
CA TYR A 130 6.11 -13.03 -13.30
C TYR A 130 6.15 -11.79 -12.42
N ILE A 131 6.28 -12.03 -11.12
CA ILE A 131 6.38 -11.03 -10.08
C ILE A 131 7.60 -11.30 -9.21
N VAL A 132 8.27 -10.24 -8.78
CA VAL A 132 9.38 -10.30 -7.81
C VAL A 132 9.20 -9.20 -6.76
N GLN A 133 9.63 -9.47 -5.55
CA GLN A 133 9.81 -8.45 -4.53
C GLN A 133 11.22 -7.86 -4.72
N THR A 134 11.31 -6.54 -4.87
CA THR A 134 12.57 -5.83 -5.10
C THR A 134 13.04 -5.06 -3.89
N ASP A 135 12.14 -4.78 -2.95
CA ASP A 135 12.43 -4.07 -1.71
C ASP A 135 11.47 -4.51 -0.61
N THR A 136 11.86 -4.32 0.64
CA THR A 136 11.06 -4.66 1.83
C THR A 136 10.50 -3.41 2.54
N THR A 137 11.16 -2.26 2.44
CA THR A 137 10.85 -1.07 3.25
C THR A 137 10.61 0.22 2.44
N PRO A 138 9.42 0.40 1.85
CA PRO A 138 8.21 -0.43 1.90
C PRO A 138 8.28 -1.65 0.97
N PRO A 139 7.46 -2.70 1.22
CA PRO A 139 7.38 -3.84 0.33
C PRO A 139 7.07 -3.39 -1.10
N TRP A 140 8.02 -3.65 -2.00
CA TRP A 140 7.91 -3.24 -3.40
C TRP A 140 7.92 -4.46 -4.31
N PHE A 141 6.84 -4.63 -5.05
CA PHE A 141 6.68 -5.71 -5.99
C PHE A 141 6.71 -5.19 -7.42
N VAL A 142 7.48 -5.86 -8.27
CA VAL A 142 7.56 -5.53 -9.69
C VAL A 142 6.98 -6.68 -10.50
N ILE A 143 5.94 -6.38 -11.30
CA ILE A 143 5.28 -7.32 -12.18
C ILE A 143 5.77 -7.07 -13.61
N TYR A 144 6.25 -8.13 -14.22
CA TYR A 144 6.76 -8.13 -15.59
C TYR A 144 5.79 -8.84 -16.53
N GLY A 145 5.72 -8.35 -17.76
CA GLY A 145 4.86 -8.93 -18.78
C GLY A 145 4.81 -8.12 -20.06
N SER A 146 3.74 -8.25 -20.80
CA SER A 146 3.51 -7.50 -22.05
C SER A 146 2.19 -6.74 -22.02
N ASN A 147 2.18 -5.57 -22.66
CA ASN A 147 1.03 -4.66 -22.74
C ASN A 147 0.53 -4.16 -21.37
N LEU A 148 1.38 -4.15 -20.34
CA LEU A 148 1.01 -3.85 -18.95
C LEU A 148 0.55 -2.40 -18.77
N LYS A 149 0.89 -1.49 -19.65
CA LYS A 149 0.40 -0.10 -19.65
C LYS A 149 -1.13 0.01 -19.84
N PHE A 150 -1.76 -1.04 -20.39
CA PHE A 150 -3.20 -1.08 -20.64
C PHE A 150 -3.98 -1.77 -19.51
N ILE A 151 -3.32 -2.21 -18.45
CA ILE A 151 -4.01 -2.76 -17.28
C ILE A 151 -4.84 -1.67 -16.61
N HIS A 152 -6.13 -1.97 -16.41
CA HIS A 152 -7.04 -1.07 -15.71
C HIS A 152 -6.62 -0.91 -14.23
N TRP A 153 -6.84 0.26 -13.67
CA TRP A 153 -6.47 0.57 -12.28
C TRP A 153 -7.11 -0.36 -11.25
N SER A 154 -8.36 -0.80 -11.49
CA SER A 154 -9.06 -1.74 -10.60
C SER A 154 -8.35 -3.09 -10.49
N TYR A 155 -7.75 -3.57 -11.59
CA TYR A 155 -6.98 -4.81 -11.56
C TYR A 155 -5.67 -4.67 -10.75
N LYS A 156 -5.04 -3.49 -10.80
CA LYS A 156 -3.87 -3.19 -9.95
C LYS A 156 -4.25 -3.24 -8.48
N ARG A 157 -5.39 -2.66 -8.10
CA ARG A 157 -5.92 -2.72 -6.73
C ARG A 157 -6.28 -4.15 -6.30
N TYR A 158 -6.86 -4.94 -7.20
CA TYR A 158 -7.12 -6.35 -6.94
C TYR A 158 -5.85 -7.13 -6.60
N LEU A 159 -4.78 -6.96 -7.39
CA LEU A 159 -3.49 -7.61 -7.13
C LEU A 159 -2.86 -7.13 -5.83
N GLU A 160 -2.95 -5.84 -5.52
CA GLU A 160 -2.47 -5.28 -4.25
C GLU A 160 -3.20 -5.89 -3.06
N SER A 161 -4.54 -5.91 -3.07
CA SER A 161 -5.34 -6.56 -2.02
C SER A 161 -4.97 -8.02 -1.87
N LEU A 162 -4.84 -8.76 -2.98
CA LEU A 162 -4.50 -10.17 -2.95
C LEU A 162 -3.13 -10.44 -2.30
N ILE A 163 -2.12 -9.64 -2.63
CA ILE A 163 -0.79 -9.74 -2.00
C ILE A 163 -0.87 -9.39 -0.52
N ARG A 164 -1.58 -8.32 -0.19
CA ARG A 164 -1.78 -7.86 1.19
C ARG A 164 -2.44 -8.92 2.06
N ASP A 165 -3.51 -9.51 1.57
CA ASP A 165 -4.29 -10.52 2.30
C ASP A 165 -3.50 -11.83 2.47
N THR A 166 -2.78 -12.25 1.41
CA THR A 166 -2.01 -13.49 1.42
C THR A 166 -0.79 -13.42 2.36
N TYR A 167 -0.10 -12.27 2.38
CA TYR A 167 1.14 -12.11 3.16
C TYR A 167 0.98 -11.21 4.37
N ASN A 168 -0.26 -10.81 4.70
CA ASN A 168 -0.60 -10.03 5.88
C ASN A 168 0.20 -8.73 6.02
N TYR A 169 0.26 -7.90 4.96
CA TYR A 169 0.90 -6.59 5.01
C TYR A 169 0.02 -5.52 5.68
N ASN A 170 -0.59 -5.83 6.83
CA ASN A 170 -1.31 -4.88 7.65
C ASN A 170 -0.36 -3.85 8.26
N GLY A 171 -0.74 -2.58 8.29
CA GLY A 171 0.03 -1.49 8.87
C GLY A 171 1.17 -0.96 7.99
N THR A 172 1.36 -1.51 6.77
CA THR A 172 2.41 -1.05 5.86
C THR A 172 1.89 -0.86 4.43
N PRO A 173 2.26 0.21 3.73
CA PRO A 173 1.92 0.39 2.33
C PRO A 173 2.66 -0.61 1.45
N ILE A 174 2.03 -1.01 0.34
CA ILE A 174 2.65 -1.86 -0.68
C ILE A 174 2.85 -1.03 -1.94
N LYS A 175 4.03 -1.12 -2.57
CA LYS A 175 4.28 -0.53 -3.88
C LYS A 175 4.20 -1.61 -4.96
N LEU A 176 3.35 -1.39 -5.98
CA LEU A 176 3.27 -2.22 -7.17
C LEU A 176 3.76 -1.45 -8.39
N SER A 177 4.73 -2.03 -9.09
CA SER A 177 5.24 -1.52 -10.37
C SER A 177 4.99 -2.52 -11.48
N PHE A 178 4.62 -2.02 -12.65
CA PHE A 178 4.36 -2.82 -13.85
C PHE A 178 5.39 -2.47 -14.92
N ARG A 179 6.19 -3.45 -15.34
CA ARG A 179 7.26 -3.26 -16.31
C ARG A 179 7.02 -4.11 -17.57
N ASP A 180 6.89 -3.45 -18.71
CA ASP A 180 6.73 -4.11 -19.99
C ASP A 180 8.08 -4.63 -20.51
N GLU A 181 8.19 -5.92 -20.82
CA GLU A 181 9.42 -6.55 -21.25
C GLU A 181 9.94 -5.98 -22.59
N LYS A 182 9.04 -5.58 -23.49
CA LYS A 182 9.43 -4.95 -24.77
C LYS A 182 10.16 -3.63 -24.50
N GLN A 183 9.68 -2.85 -23.54
CA GLN A 183 10.31 -1.58 -23.16
C GLN A 183 11.69 -1.82 -22.51
N ILE A 184 11.81 -2.85 -21.67
CA ILE A 184 13.09 -3.20 -21.04
C ILE A 184 14.10 -3.64 -22.12
N LYS A 185 13.71 -4.52 -23.04
CA LYS A 185 14.58 -4.96 -24.16
C LYS A 185 14.99 -3.77 -25.05
N SER A 186 14.05 -2.89 -25.38
CA SER A 186 14.33 -1.67 -26.15
C SER A 186 15.30 -0.76 -25.42
N ASN A 187 15.10 -0.51 -24.12
CA ASN A 187 16.01 0.32 -23.33
C ASN A 187 17.41 -0.29 -23.20
N LYS A 188 17.53 -1.61 -23.00
CA LYS A 188 18.82 -2.30 -22.98
C LYS A 188 19.57 -2.10 -24.31
N LYS A 189 18.86 -2.25 -25.46
CA LYS A 189 19.45 -2.02 -26.79
C LYS A 189 19.89 -0.55 -26.98
N ARG A 190 19.11 0.41 -26.48
CA ARG A 190 19.47 1.84 -26.53
C ARG A 190 20.72 2.15 -25.70
N ILE A 191 20.79 1.62 -24.49
CA ILE A 191 21.96 1.80 -23.59
C ILE A 191 23.23 1.19 -24.25
N SER A 192 23.12 -0.01 -24.83
CA SER A 192 24.25 -0.63 -25.55
C SER A 192 24.70 0.15 -26.78
N GLN A 193 23.87 1.06 -27.30
CA GLN A 193 24.17 1.99 -28.40
C GLN A 193 24.57 3.40 -27.91
N GLY A 194 24.84 3.57 -26.62
CA GLY A 194 25.20 4.87 -26.04
C GLY A 194 24.04 5.89 -25.96
N LYS A 195 22.76 5.41 -26.13
CA LYS A 195 21.58 6.26 -26.09
C LYS A 195 20.86 6.16 -24.75
N GLU A 196 20.27 7.24 -24.28
CA GLU A 196 19.50 7.25 -23.04
C GLU A 196 18.26 6.33 -23.09
N PRO A 197 17.90 5.69 -21.96
CA PRO A 197 16.69 4.90 -21.87
C PRO A 197 15.44 5.78 -21.97
N VAL A 198 14.39 5.29 -22.63
CA VAL A 198 13.12 6.00 -22.74
C VAL A 198 12.37 5.87 -21.40
N THR A 199 12.35 6.93 -20.61
CA THR A 199 11.58 7.06 -19.36
C THR A 199 10.27 7.82 -19.62
N LYS A 200 9.35 7.80 -18.61
CA LYS A 200 8.12 8.60 -18.69
C LYS A 200 8.43 10.11 -18.81
N ALA A 201 9.42 10.61 -18.09
CA ALA A 201 9.85 12.01 -18.14
C ALA A 201 10.36 12.42 -19.54
N TYR A 202 11.13 11.56 -20.21
CA TYR A 202 11.61 11.82 -21.57
C TYR A 202 10.45 11.89 -22.59
N LYS A 203 9.40 11.08 -22.42
CA LYS A 203 8.22 11.13 -23.30
C LYS A 203 7.39 12.40 -23.08
N GLN A 204 7.32 12.91 -21.87
CA GLN A 204 6.58 14.14 -21.55
C GLN A 204 7.30 15.37 -22.09
N ALA A 205 8.63 15.43 -21.99
CA ALA A 205 9.44 16.51 -22.56
C ALA A 205 9.33 16.57 -24.10
N LYS A 206 9.35 15.40 -24.77
CA LYS A 206 9.24 15.33 -26.25
C LYS A 206 7.85 15.62 -26.81
N ASN A 207 6.79 15.57 -25.99
CA ASN A 207 5.42 15.94 -26.41
C ASN A 207 5.09 17.41 -26.08
N ALA A 208 6.02 18.14 -25.48
CA ALA A 208 5.90 19.57 -25.14
C ALA A 208 6.70 20.48 -26.11
N GLU A 209 7.48 19.88 -27.03
CA GLU A 209 8.06 20.53 -28.22
C GLU A 209 7.14 20.34 -29.43
#